data_8712cd7ecfe35a539011b31fea244a36
#
_entry.id   8712cd7ecfe35a539011b31fea244a36
#
_cell.length_a   1.000
_cell.length_b   1.000
_cell.length_c   1.000
_cell.angle_alpha   90.00
_cell.angle_beta   90.00
_cell.angle_gamma   90.00
#
_symmetry.space_group_name_H-M   'P 1'
#
loop_
_entity.id
_entity.type
_entity.pdbx_description
1 polymer ?
#
loop_
_entity_poly.entity_id
_entity_poly.type
_entity_poly.pdbx_seq_one_letter_code
_entity_poly.pdbx_strand_id
1 'polypeptide(L)'
;MNLNDPLADMLTRIRNGQRAHKATVLSPASKLRTNVLEVLKREGYIRGFSHADVRKGISEITIELKYHDGQPVIREIHRVSKPGRRVYSRIGDLPRVYNGLGISILSTPRGVMSDTEARAANVGGEVLCTVF
;
A
#
# COMPACT_ATOMS: atom_id res chain seq x y z
N MET A 1 -9.40 -22.03 9.78
CA MET A 1 -8.76 -20.95 10.54
C MET A 1 -8.55 -19.74 9.63
N ASN A 2 -9.02 -18.59 10.07
CA ASN A 2 -8.87 -17.37 9.29
C ASN A 2 -7.58 -16.66 9.69
N LEU A 3 -6.68 -16.49 8.72
CA LEU A 3 -5.52 -15.66 8.92
C LEU A 3 -5.95 -14.20 8.79
N ASN A 4 -5.67 -13.42 9.81
CA ASN A 4 -6.00 -12.00 9.81
C ASN A 4 -4.90 -11.24 9.06
N ASP A 5 -5.26 -10.57 7.98
CA ASP A 5 -4.34 -9.73 7.21
C ASP A 5 -4.94 -8.33 7.04
N PRO A 6 -4.73 -7.46 8.04
CA PRO A 6 -5.27 -6.11 7.99
C PRO A 6 -4.79 -5.28 6.79
N LEU A 7 -3.56 -5.48 6.36
CA LEU A 7 -3.04 -4.77 5.18
C LEU A 7 -3.77 -5.21 3.92
N ALA A 8 -3.97 -6.53 3.73
CA ALA A 8 -4.72 -7.03 2.58
C ALA A 8 -6.15 -6.49 2.57
N ASP A 9 -6.78 -6.38 3.74
CA ASP A 9 -8.12 -5.80 3.85
C ASP A 9 -8.14 -4.35 3.36
N MET A 10 -7.16 -3.53 3.77
CA MET A 10 -7.05 -2.15 3.31
C MET A 10 -6.86 -2.08 1.79
N LEU A 11 -5.98 -2.91 1.24
CA LEU A 11 -5.74 -2.93 -0.22
C LEU A 11 -7.01 -3.32 -0.98
N THR A 12 -7.78 -4.27 -0.44
CA THR A 12 -9.06 -4.67 -1.03
C THR A 12 -10.08 -3.53 -1.02
N ARG A 13 -10.15 -2.77 0.08
CA ARG A 13 -11.03 -1.61 0.18
C ARG A 13 -10.66 -0.54 -0.85
N ILE A 14 -9.37 -0.29 -1.04
CA ILE A 14 -8.88 0.63 -2.07
C ILE A 14 -9.27 0.14 -3.45
N ARG A 15 -9.04 -1.14 -3.75
CA ARG A 15 -9.37 -1.73 -5.04
C ARG A 15 -10.87 -1.62 -5.35
N ASN A 16 -11.69 -2.00 -4.39
CA ASN A 16 -13.15 -1.96 -4.57
C ASN A 16 -13.66 -0.52 -4.69
N GLY A 17 -13.09 0.42 -3.93
CA GLY A 17 -13.43 1.83 -4.01
C GLY A 17 -13.10 2.42 -5.37
N GLN A 18 -11.94 2.09 -5.91
CA GLN A 18 -11.53 2.54 -7.26
C GLN A 18 -12.47 2.00 -8.33
N ARG A 19 -12.85 0.72 -8.25
CA ARG A 19 -13.79 0.11 -9.19
C ARG A 19 -15.17 0.77 -9.15
N ALA A 20 -15.61 1.16 -7.95
CA ALA A 20 -16.90 1.81 -7.75
C ALA A 20 -16.84 3.33 -7.94
N HIS A 21 -15.70 3.88 -8.32
CA HIS A 21 -15.46 5.31 -8.51
C HIS A 21 -15.81 6.13 -7.27
N LYS A 22 -15.50 5.61 -6.08
CA LYS A 22 -15.69 6.33 -4.83
C LYS A 22 -14.61 7.39 -4.63
N ALA A 23 -14.97 8.51 -4.02
CA ALA A 23 -14.00 9.55 -3.70
C ALA A 23 -13.10 9.14 -2.54
N THR A 24 -13.66 8.43 -1.55
CA THR A 24 -12.95 7.99 -0.35
C THR A 24 -13.35 6.59 0.04
N VAL A 25 -12.46 5.93 0.80
CA VAL A 25 -12.77 4.67 1.48
C VAL A 25 -12.25 4.75 2.91
N LEU A 26 -12.85 3.95 3.79
CA LEU A 26 -12.46 3.90 5.20
C LEU A 26 -11.69 2.62 5.48
N SER A 27 -10.74 2.70 6.40
CA SER A 27 -9.97 1.55 6.87
C SER A 27 -9.64 1.72 8.35
N PRO A 28 -9.65 0.64 9.13
CA PRO A 28 -9.09 0.72 10.49
C PRO A 28 -7.63 1.17 10.43
N ALA A 29 -7.19 1.92 11.43
CA ALA A 29 -5.86 2.48 11.46
C ALA A 29 -4.85 1.52 12.08
N SER A 30 -3.63 1.52 11.57
CA SER A 30 -2.47 0.90 12.19
C SER A 30 -1.22 1.58 11.65
N LYS A 31 -0.10 1.40 12.34
CA LYS A 31 1.17 2.00 11.93
C LYS A 31 1.59 1.50 10.55
N LEU A 32 1.48 0.19 10.31
CA LEU A 32 1.86 -0.39 9.03
C LEU A 32 1.00 0.14 7.89
N ARG A 33 -0.32 0.18 8.08
CA ARG A 33 -1.25 0.71 7.07
C ARG A 33 -0.95 2.16 6.77
N THR A 34 -0.71 2.98 7.80
CA THR A 34 -0.34 4.38 7.63
C THR A 34 0.94 4.53 6.82
N ASN A 35 1.95 3.72 7.13
CA ASN A 35 3.23 3.78 6.43
C ASN A 35 3.08 3.39 4.96
N VAL A 36 2.26 2.41 4.64
CA VAL A 36 1.96 2.03 3.25
C VAL A 36 1.24 3.17 2.53
N LEU A 37 0.27 3.81 3.18
CA LEU A 37 -0.45 4.94 2.60
C LEU A 37 0.46 6.13 2.34
N GLU A 38 1.45 6.37 3.20
CA GLU A 38 2.45 7.42 2.98
C GLU A 38 3.23 7.18 1.68
N VAL A 39 3.60 5.92 1.41
CA VAL A 39 4.30 5.56 0.18
C VAL A 39 3.37 5.76 -1.03
N LEU A 40 2.13 5.29 -0.94
CA LEU A 40 1.15 5.45 -2.02
C LEU A 40 0.91 6.92 -2.36
N LYS A 41 0.81 7.78 -1.34
CA LYS A 41 0.65 9.21 -1.52
C LYS A 41 1.89 9.82 -2.18
N ARG A 42 3.06 9.50 -1.67
CA ARG A 42 4.34 10.02 -2.15
C ARG A 42 4.60 9.64 -3.60
N GLU A 43 4.18 8.43 -3.99
CA GLU A 43 4.34 7.92 -5.35
C GLU A 43 3.18 8.32 -6.28
N GLY A 44 2.21 9.07 -5.77
CA GLY A 44 1.14 9.64 -6.60
C GLY A 44 -0.03 8.72 -6.89
N TYR A 45 -0.21 7.65 -6.13
CA TYR A 45 -1.30 6.70 -6.34
C TYR A 45 -2.60 7.05 -5.62
N ILE A 46 -2.51 7.82 -4.54
CA ILE A 46 -3.69 8.35 -3.84
C ILE A 46 -3.50 9.85 -3.62
N ARG A 47 -4.62 10.55 -3.39
CA ARG A 47 -4.57 12.00 -3.12
C ARG A 47 -4.05 12.29 -1.72
N GLY A 48 -4.44 11.46 -0.75
CA GLY A 48 -4.03 11.63 0.61
C GLY A 48 -4.85 10.75 1.53
N PHE A 49 -4.68 10.98 2.83
CA PHE A 49 -5.44 10.26 3.85
C PHE A 49 -5.44 11.07 5.14
N SER A 50 -6.42 10.80 6.00
CA SER A 50 -6.52 11.45 7.30
C SER A 50 -6.96 10.45 8.36
N HIS A 51 -6.55 10.71 9.60
CA HIS A 51 -6.94 9.90 10.75
C HIS A 51 -8.06 10.57 11.51
N ALA A 52 -8.99 9.79 12.03
CA ALA A 52 -10.01 10.26 12.94
C ALA A 52 -10.22 9.23 14.04
N ASP A 53 -10.38 9.69 15.27
CA ASP A 53 -10.71 8.83 16.39
C ASP A 53 -12.22 8.63 16.40
N VAL A 54 -12.64 7.37 16.14
CA VAL A 54 -14.07 7.03 16.14
C VAL A 54 -14.58 6.93 17.57
N ARG A 55 -13.74 6.41 18.45
CA ARG A 55 -13.99 6.32 19.89
C ARG A 55 -12.65 6.06 20.58
N LYS A 56 -12.68 6.09 21.92
CA LYS A 56 -11.45 5.93 22.71
C LYS A 56 -10.69 4.67 22.32
N GLY A 57 -9.42 4.85 21.91
CA GLY A 57 -8.52 3.77 21.53
C GLY A 57 -8.76 3.18 20.14
N ILE A 58 -9.74 3.70 19.38
CA ILE A 58 -10.04 3.21 18.05
C ILE A 58 -9.93 4.35 17.03
N SER A 59 -8.99 4.22 16.11
CA SER A 59 -8.78 5.18 15.03
C SER A 59 -9.15 4.58 13.69
N GLU A 60 -9.60 5.43 12.80
CA GLU A 60 -10.00 5.07 11.45
C GLU A 60 -9.29 6.00 10.47
N ILE A 61 -8.92 5.47 9.31
CA ILE A 61 -8.29 6.26 8.25
C ILE A 61 -9.30 6.46 7.14
N THR A 62 -9.44 7.71 6.70
CA THR A 62 -10.16 8.05 5.46
C THR A 62 -9.11 8.19 4.37
N ILE A 63 -9.22 7.36 3.33
CA ILE A 63 -8.27 7.34 2.21
C ILE A 63 -8.92 8.04 1.03
N GLU A 64 -8.27 9.08 0.51
CA GLU A 64 -8.76 9.84 -0.64
C GLU A 64 -8.21 9.23 -1.93
N LEU A 65 -9.10 8.65 -2.73
CA LEU A 65 -8.74 7.97 -3.96
C LEU A 65 -8.48 8.98 -5.08
N LYS A 66 -7.70 8.56 -6.07
CA LYS A 66 -7.27 9.46 -7.15
C LYS A 66 -7.72 8.95 -8.50
N TYR A 67 -8.18 9.87 -9.34
CA TYR A 67 -8.63 9.58 -10.70
C TYR A 67 -7.97 10.55 -11.67
N HIS A 68 -7.78 10.10 -12.90
CA HIS A 68 -7.25 10.91 -13.98
C HIS A 68 -8.11 10.69 -15.22
N ASP A 69 -8.70 11.76 -15.74
CA ASP A 69 -9.63 11.68 -16.89
C ASP A 69 -10.73 10.65 -16.67
N GLY A 70 -11.28 10.59 -15.45
CA GLY A 70 -12.35 9.68 -15.08
C GLY A 70 -11.93 8.24 -14.85
N GLN A 71 -10.63 7.94 -14.94
CA GLN A 71 -10.11 6.59 -14.74
C GLN A 71 -9.36 6.47 -13.42
N PRO A 72 -9.51 5.33 -12.69
CA PRO A 72 -8.72 5.10 -11.48
C PRO A 72 -7.22 5.18 -11.75
N VAL A 73 -6.49 5.86 -10.88
CA VAL A 73 -5.02 5.92 -10.98
C VAL A 73 -4.41 4.56 -10.64
N ILE A 74 -4.95 3.88 -9.63
CA ILE A 74 -4.52 2.51 -9.30
C ILE A 74 -5.28 1.54 -10.21
N ARG A 75 -4.55 0.88 -11.10
CA ARG A 75 -5.11 -0.14 -12.00
C ARG A 75 -5.05 -1.52 -11.37
N GLU A 76 -3.94 -1.82 -10.69
CA GLU A 76 -3.71 -3.10 -10.01
C GLU A 76 -3.05 -2.83 -8.67
N ILE A 77 -3.49 -3.53 -7.65
CA ILE A 77 -2.88 -3.51 -6.32
C ILE A 77 -3.00 -4.91 -5.73
N HIS A 78 -1.86 -5.51 -5.41
CA HIS A 78 -1.79 -6.91 -4.98
C HIS A 78 -0.97 -7.06 -3.71
N ARG A 79 -1.51 -7.80 -2.76
CA ARG A 79 -0.77 -8.23 -1.57
C ARG A 79 0.24 -9.30 -1.99
N VAL A 80 1.49 -9.19 -1.57
CA VAL A 80 2.53 -10.17 -1.88
C VAL A 80 2.86 -10.99 -0.64
N SER A 81 3.48 -10.39 0.37
CA SER A 81 3.79 -11.08 1.62
C SER A 81 2.54 -11.16 2.49
N LYS A 82 2.23 -12.35 3.00
CA LYS A 82 1.02 -12.61 3.79
C LYS A 82 1.40 -13.26 5.12
N PRO A 83 0.54 -13.17 6.15
CA PRO A 83 0.85 -13.81 7.45
C PRO A 83 1.19 -15.29 7.35
N GLY A 84 0.54 -16.04 6.45
CA GLY A 84 0.80 -17.46 6.24
C GLY A 84 1.95 -17.75 5.29
N ARG A 85 2.48 -16.74 4.59
CA ARG A 85 3.54 -16.91 3.62
C ARG A 85 4.29 -15.59 3.43
N ARG A 86 5.30 -15.36 4.25
CA ARG A 86 6.13 -14.16 4.17
C ARG A 86 7.06 -14.22 2.96
N VAL A 87 7.21 -13.10 2.28
CA VAL A 87 8.05 -12.97 1.09
C VAL A 87 9.09 -11.87 1.33
N TYR A 88 10.36 -12.24 1.25
CA TYR A 88 11.49 -11.33 1.43
C TYR A 88 12.33 -11.31 0.16
N SER A 89 12.95 -10.18 -0.12
CA SER A 89 13.82 -10.04 -1.28
C SER A 89 15.02 -9.17 -0.95
N ARG A 90 16.17 -9.55 -1.51
CA ARG A 90 17.32 -8.66 -1.62
C ARG A 90 16.99 -7.64 -2.70
N ILE A 91 17.50 -6.44 -2.56
CA ILE A 91 17.16 -5.36 -3.51
C ILE A 91 17.60 -5.68 -4.94
N GLY A 92 18.74 -6.36 -5.10
CA GLY A 92 19.24 -6.75 -6.43
C GLY A 92 18.39 -7.81 -7.11
N ASP A 93 17.64 -8.60 -6.35
CA ASP A 93 16.82 -9.70 -6.87
C ASP A 93 15.36 -9.28 -7.09
N LEU A 94 14.99 -8.07 -6.69
CA LEU A 94 13.61 -7.61 -6.77
C LEU A 94 13.26 -7.20 -8.19
N PRO A 95 12.30 -7.88 -8.84
CA PRO A 95 11.89 -7.49 -10.19
C PRO A 95 11.16 -6.15 -10.19
N ARG A 96 11.26 -5.43 -11.29
CA ARG A 96 10.53 -4.18 -11.48
C ARG A 96 9.10 -4.50 -11.89
N VAL A 97 8.14 -3.75 -11.34
CA VAL A 97 6.72 -3.89 -11.67
C VAL A 97 6.46 -3.17 -12.98
N TYR A 98 5.99 -3.90 -14.00
CA TYR A 98 5.73 -3.35 -15.33
C TYR A 98 6.89 -2.49 -15.86
N ASN A 99 8.13 -3.02 -15.78
CA ASN A 99 9.35 -2.34 -16.23
C ASN A 99 9.57 -0.96 -15.58
N GLY A 100 9.12 -0.81 -14.32
CA GLY A 100 9.30 0.44 -13.57
C GLY A 100 8.15 1.41 -13.68
N LEU A 101 7.07 1.07 -14.39
CA LEU A 101 5.87 1.90 -14.43
C LEU A 101 5.04 1.77 -13.16
N GLY A 102 5.13 0.62 -12.49
CA GLY A 102 4.53 0.40 -11.18
C GLY A 102 5.59 0.37 -10.09
N ILE A 103 5.17 0.07 -8.86
CA ILE A 103 6.05 -0.02 -7.70
C ILE A 103 5.79 -1.28 -6.88
N SER A 104 6.82 -1.71 -6.15
CA SER A 104 6.67 -2.60 -5.00
C SER A 104 6.83 -1.75 -3.75
N ILE A 105 6.10 -2.08 -2.69
CA ILE A 105 6.26 -1.43 -1.39
C ILE A 105 6.85 -2.45 -0.44
N LEU A 106 7.99 -2.09 0.18
CA LEU A 106 8.76 -2.98 1.04
C LEU A 106 8.81 -2.46 2.47
N SER A 107 8.84 -3.40 3.42
CA SER A 107 9.20 -3.09 4.80
C SER A 107 10.69 -3.43 4.97
N THR A 108 11.50 -2.42 5.21
CA THR A 108 12.95 -2.53 5.32
C THR A 108 13.42 -2.12 6.71
N PRO A 109 14.69 -2.41 7.08
CA PRO A 109 15.23 -1.90 8.34
C PRO A 109 15.21 -0.38 8.47
N ARG A 110 15.10 0.34 7.34
CA ARG A 110 15.02 1.81 7.32
C ARG A 110 13.59 2.33 7.21
N GLY A 111 12.59 1.44 7.23
CA GLY A 111 11.19 1.82 7.18
C GLY A 111 10.48 1.26 5.95
N VAL A 112 9.21 1.63 5.82
CA VAL A 112 8.40 1.24 4.66
C VAL A 112 8.69 2.19 3.52
N MET A 113 9.00 1.66 2.34
CA MET A 113 9.39 2.47 1.20
C MET A 113 9.09 1.76 -0.13
N SER A 114 9.15 2.50 -1.22
CA SER A 114 9.01 1.93 -2.56
C SER A 114 10.29 1.22 -2.97
N ASP A 115 10.20 0.36 -3.99
CA ASP A 115 11.36 -0.34 -4.54
C ASP A 115 12.41 0.65 -5.07
N THR A 116 11.99 1.76 -5.68
CA THR A 116 12.92 2.80 -6.16
C THR A 116 13.70 3.40 -4.99
N GLU A 117 13.00 3.73 -3.91
CA GLU A 117 13.65 4.26 -2.70
C GLU A 117 14.58 3.21 -2.07
N ALA A 118 14.15 1.95 -2.04
CA ALA A 118 14.96 0.86 -1.48
C ALA A 118 16.22 0.62 -2.30
N ARG A 119 16.12 0.70 -3.63
CA ARG A 119 17.30 0.60 -4.52
C ARG A 119 18.30 1.75 -4.27
N ALA A 120 17.78 2.96 -4.13
CA ALA A 120 18.62 4.12 -3.83
C ALA A 120 19.32 3.99 -2.48
N ALA A 121 18.65 3.40 -1.49
CA ALA A 121 19.21 3.18 -0.16
C ALA A 121 20.01 1.87 -0.05
N ASN A 122 19.99 1.05 -1.09
CA ASN A 122 20.62 -0.27 -1.15
C ASN A 122 20.20 -1.18 0.01
N VAL A 123 18.89 -1.27 0.24
CA VAL A 123 18.31 -2.12 1.28
C VAL A 123 17.21 -3.01 0.70
N GLY A 124 17.15 -4.26 1.16
CA GLY A 124 16.06 -5.16 0.85
C GLY A 124 15.13 -5.32 2.05
N GLY A 125 14.11 -6.13 1.91
CA GLY A 125 13.19 -6.38 3.00
C GLY A 125 12.01 -7.24 2.59
N GLU A 126 10.94 -7.13 3.39
CA GLU A 126 9.70 -7.84 3.13
C GLU A 126 8.92 -7.11 2.03
N VAL A 127 8.55 -7.85 0.99
CA VAL A 127 7.77 -7.29 -0.12
C VAL A 127 6.30 -7.32 0.28
N LEU A 128 5.76 -6.17 0.67
CA LEU A 128 4.39 -6.08 1.20
C LEU A 128 3.34 -6.19 0.09
N CYS A 129 3.50 -5.41 -0.97
CA CYS A 129 2.52 -5.37 -2.06
C CYS A 129 3.15 -4.79 -3.32
N THR A 130 2.42 -4.94 -4.43
CA THR A 130 2.76 -4.30 -5.70
C THR A 130 1.60 -3.44 -6.16
N VAL A 131 1.90 -2.33 -6.84
CA VAL A 131 0.92 -1.36 -7.29
C VAL A 131 1.25 -0.92 -8.72
N PHE A 132 0.21 -0.87 -9.53
CA PHE A 132 0.35 -0.35 -10.90
C PHE A 132 -0.86 0.48 -11.28
#